data_69ae61e7ddf71e300f87b2fb8c8ca814
#
_entry.id   69ae61e7ddf71e300f87b2fb8c8ca814
#
_cell.length_a   1.000
_cell.length_b   1.000
_cell.length_c   1.000
_cell.angle_alpha   90.00
_cell.angle_beta   90.00
_cell.angle_gamma   90.00
#
_symmetry.space_group_name_H-M   'P 1'
#
loop_
_entity.id
_entity.type
_entity.pdbx_description
1 polymer ?
#
loop_
_entity_poly.entity_id
_entity_poly.type
_entity_poly.pdbx_seq_one_letter_code
_entity_poly.pdbx_strand_id
1 'polypeptide(L)'
;MLTVGVGEIPEIPDQDDRPSDGRSGGKSNGTTRGKRGRPRRNTTPLAADLDVIDDDRVERVSGGGGGRGGGNGGLRDRAIRRLLAGLRALDAGDFAVRIESAGDPLMGELADVFNSVANKQSRLSEELHRVALSVGREGKMRDRATIGPASGLWAGSVDALNSLITDLVQPTSEVARVIKAVAEGDLSQKVELEIEGKTVQGEFFRIGSTVNRMVDQLNAFASEVTRVAREVGTEGRLGGQANVQGVSGTWRDLTDSVNGMAT
;
A
#
# COMPACT_ATOMS: atom_id res chain seq x y z
N MET A 1 2.26 21.04 44.39
CA MET A 1 0.83 21.28 44.30
C MET A 1 0.59 22.14 43.07
N LEU A 2 0.36 21.52 41.93
CA LEU A 2 0.01 22.18 40.67
C LEU A 2 -1.01 21.28 39.99
N THR A 3 -2.27 21.73 40.04
CA THR A 3 -3.46 21.09 39.48
C THR A 3 -3.48 21.39 37.97
N VAL A 4 -3.41 20.37 37.13
CA VAL A 4 -3.62 20.50 35.69
C VAL A 4 -5.06 20.09 35.39
N GLY A 5 -5.81 21.04 34.80
CA GLY A 5 -7.20 20.90 34.44
C GLY A 5 -7.42 19.90 33.30
N VAL A 6 -8.43 19.10 33.47
CA VAL A 6 -8.97 18.17 32.49
C VAL A 6 -9.81 19.00 31.49
N GLY A 7 -9.37 19.08 30.24
CA GLY A 7 -10.14 19.67 29.15
C GLY A 7 -11.21 18.70 28.63
N GLU A 8 -12.42 19.19 28.52
CA GLU A 8 -13.60 18.49 27.98
C GLU A 8 -13.41 18.14 26.50
N ILE A 9 -13.81 16.93 26.16
CA ILE A 9 -13.87 16.40 24.78
C ILE A 9 -15.22 16.83 24.19
N PRO A 10 -15.27 17.46 23.00
CA PRO A 10 -16.55 17.81 22.37
C PRO A 10 -17.24 16.56 21.79
N GLU A 11 -18.55 16.45 22.07
CA GLU A 11 -19.47 15.46 21.50
C GLU A 11 -19.64 15.65 19.98
N ILE A 12 -19.58 14.53 19.24
CA ILE A 12 -19.89 14.45 17.81
C ILE A 12 -21.40 14.20 17.67
N PRO A 13 -22.15 15.01 16.90
CA PRO A 13 -23.58 14.79 16.71
C PRO A 13 -23.86 13.61 15.76
N ASP A 14 -24.80 12.78 16.20
CA ASP A 14 -25.46 11.67 15.50
C ASP A 14 -26.26 12.22 14.31
N GLN A 15 -25.93 11.79 13.07
CA GLN A 15 -26.73 12.06 11.87
C GLN A 15 -27.37 10.77 11.37
N ASP A 16 -28.46 10.38 11.97
CA ASP A 16 -29.48 9.50 11.40
C ASP A 16 -30.67 10.35 10.97
N ASP A 17 -30.77 10.60 9.66
CA ASP A 17 -32.04 11.01 9.04
C ASP A 17 -32.02 10.65 7.55
N ARG A 18 -32.65 9.53 7.19
CA ARG A 18 -33.11 9.25 5.83
C ARG A 18 -34.61 9.09 5.81
N PRO A 19 -35.33 9.90 5.06
CA PRO A 19 -36.77 9.68 4.85
C PRO A 19 -36.99 8.57 3.79
N SER A 20 -37.89 7.67 4.11
CA SER A 20 -38.55 6.71 3.25
C SER A 20 -39.65 7.40 2.44
N ASP A 21 -39.69 7.21 1.13
CA ASP A 21 -40.84 7.30 0.24
C ASP A 21 -40.59 6.36 -0.94
N GLY A 22 -41.44 5.56 -1.35
CA GLY A 22 -42.76 5.14 -1.46
C GLY A 22 -43.28 5.23 -2.90
N ARG A 23 -43.70 4.03 -3.46
CA ARG A 23 -44.61 3.82 -4.62
C ARG A 23 -44.01 3.96 -6.04
N SER A 24 -44.20 3.04 -6.88
CA SER A 24 -45.22 2.19 -7.43
C SER A 24 -45.09 2.10 -8.98
N GLY A 25 -45.08 0.90 -9.52
CA GLY A 25 -45.91 0.56 -10.66
C GLY A 25 -45.39 0.86 -12.07
N GLY A 26 -45.25 -0.21 -12.87
CA GLY A 26 -45.20 -0.07 -14.33
C GLY A 26 -44.63 -1.28 -15.06
N LYS A 27 -45.48 -2.23 -15.43
CA LYS A 27 -45.21 -3.31 -16.39
C LYS A 27 -44.98 -2.76 -17.77
N SER A 28 -44.00 -3.22 -18.54
CA SER A 28 -44.24 -3.59 -19.94
C SER A 28 -43.11 -4.45 -20.52
N ASN A 29 -43.54 -5.43 -21.30
CA ASN A 29 -42.79 -6.38 -22.11
C ASN A 29 -41.91 -5.72 -23.17
N GLY A 30 -40.79 -6.35 -23.50
CA GLY A 30 -40.02 -6.02 -24.68
C GLY A 30 -38.83 -6.96 -24.88
N THR A 31 -39.10 -8.09 -25.53
CA THR A 31 -38.15 -9.04 -26.07
C THR A 31 -37.29 -8.39 -27.15
N THR A 32 -35.97 -8.31 -26.98
CA THR A 32 -35.05 -8.33 -28.13
C THR A 32 -33.67 -8.90 -27.74
N ARG A 33 -33.35 -9.89 -28.47
CA ARG A 33 -32.12 -10.71 -28.54
C ARG A 33 -30.97 -9.83 -29.04
N GLY A 34 -29.96 -9.55 -28.22
CA GLY A 34 -28.79 -8.73 -28.58
C GLY A 34 -27.49 -9.31 -28.03
N LYS A 35 -26.71 -9.82 -28.91
CA LYS A 35 -25.31 -10.25 -28.94
C LYS A 35 -24.46 -9.87 -27.72
N ARG A 36 -23.84 -10.89 -27.13
CA ARG A 36 -22.74 -10.83 -26.16
C ARG A 36 -21.55 -10.10 -26.79
N GLY A 37 -21.34 -8.83 -26.40
CA GLY A 37 -20.11 -8.09 -26.65
C GLY A 37 -19.12 -8.35 -25.47
N ARG A 38 -17.98 -8.92 -25.81
CA ARG A 38 -16.82 -9.01 -24.89
C ARG A 38 -16.39 -7.60 -24.46
N PRO A 39 -16.01 -7.36 -23.20
CA PRO A 39 -15.36 -6.11 -22.83
C PRO A 39 -13.99 -6.05 -23.49
N ARG A 40 -13.80 -5.08 -24.35
CA ARG A 40 -12.49 -4.71 -24.90
C ARG A 40 -11.64 -4.17 -23.72
N ARG A 41 -10.55 -4.84 -23.44
CA ARG A 41 -9.43 -4.28 -22.68
C ARG A 41 -8.94 -3.06 -23.45
N ASN A 42 -9.15 -1.88 -22.89
CA ASN A 42 -8.44 -0.66 -23.27
C ASN A 42 -7.02 -0.77 -22.73
N THR A 43 -6.15 -1.44 -23.44
CA THR A 43 -4.72 -1.21 -23.35
C THR A 43 -4.43 -0.17 -24.41
N THR A 44 -4.37 1.06 -24.01
CA THR A 44 -3.76 2.13 -24.81
C THR A 44 -2.25 1.85 -24.81
N PRO A 45 -1.63 1.56 -25.95
CA PRO A 45 -0.19 1.59 -26.03
C PRO A 45 0.21 3.06 -26.07
N LEU A 46 0.89 3.51 -25.01
CA LEU A 46 1.62 4.77 -25.01
C LEU A 46 2.92 4.56 -25.80
N ALA A 47 2.77 4.39 -27.07
CA ALA A 47 3.82 4.52 -28.07
C ALA A 47 3.25 5.42 -29.14
N ALA A 48 3.15 6.70 -28.83
CA ALA A 48 2.96 7.73 -29.82
C ALA A 48 4.29 7.92 -30.53
N ASP A 49 4.25 7.72 -31.83
CA ASP A 49 5.25 8.07 -32.82
C ASP A 49 5.92 9.40 -32.46
N LEU A 50 7.11 9.32 -31.92
CA LEU A 50 8.06 10.43 -32.01
C LEU A 50 8.52 10.41 -33.46
N ASP A 51 7.84 11.19 -34.30
CA ASP A 51 8.39 11.63 -35.58
C ASP A 51 9.85 11.97 -35.35
N VAL A 52 10.71 11.15 -35.91
CA VAL A 52 12.10 11.47 -36.16
C VAL A 52 12.04 12.79 -36.94
N ILE A 53 12.34 13.88 -36.23
CA ILE A 53 12.52 15.18 -36.89
C ILE A 53 13.70 15.00 -37.83
N ASP A 54 13.36 14.72 -39.07
CA ASP A 54 14.27 14.65 -40.19
C ASP A 54 14.84 16.06 -40.39
N ASP A 55 16.03 16.29 -39.82
CA ASP A 55 16.74 17.58 -39.78
C ASP A 55 17.29 17.99 -41.16
N ASP A 56 17.00 17.21 -42.23
CA ASP A 56 17.51 17.42 -43.57
C ASP A 56 16.61 18.33 -44.47
N ARG A 57 15.51 18.89 -43.96
CA ARG A 57 14.57 19.65 -44.82
C ARG A 57 14.59 21.13 -44.67
N VAL A 58 15.54 21.74 -43.97
CA VAL A 58 15.63 23.22 -43.76
C VAL A 58 16.89 23.85 -44.37
N GLU A 59 17.65 23.18 -45.23
CA GLU A 59 18.78 23.84 -45.93
C GLU A 59 18.59 23.88 -47.45
N ARG A 60 17.58 24.64 -47.92
CA ARG A 60 17.61 25.21 -49.27
C ARG A 60 16.87 26.55 -49.32
N VAL A 61 17.42 27.56 -48.69
CA VAL A 61 17.19 28.94 -49.12
C VAL A 61 18.51 29.73 -48.99
N SER A 62 19.14 29.83 -50.10
CA SER A 62 19.83 30.99 -50.66
C SER A 62 20.75 31.87 -49.81
N GLY A 63 22.01 31.93 -50.24
CA GLY A 63 22.60 33.26 -50.49
C GLY A 63 23.72 33.72 -49.57
N GLY A 64 24.94 33.56 -50.01
CA GLY A 64 25.98 34.55 -50.12
C GLY A 64 26.42 35.28 -48.83
N GLY A 65 27.65 35.04 -48.40
CA GLY A 65 28.33 35.94 -47.49
C GLY A 65 29.42 35.27 -46.65
N GLY A 66 30.66 35.41 -47.04
CA GLY A 66 31.82 34.83 -46.36
C GLY A 66 31.99 35.28 -44.91
N GLY A 67 32.28 34.31 -44.06
CA GLY A 67 32.66 34.50 -42.67
C GLY A 67 33.27 33.22 -42.13
N ARG A 68 34.58 33.03 -42.28
CA ARG A 68 35.35 32.00 -41.58
C ARG A 68 35.38 32.35 -40.08
N GLY A 69 34.50 31.73 -39.31
CA GLY A 69 34.46 31.96 -37.86
C GLY A 69 33.30 31.28 -37.14
N GLY A 70 32.60 30.24 -37.71
CA GLY A 70 31.33 29.76 -37.18
C GLY A 70 31.22 28.29 -36.78
N GLY A 71 32.31 27.51 -36.77
CA GLY A 71 32.22 26.07 -36.52
C GLY A 71 31.85 25.64 -35.10
N ASN A 72 32.18 26.42 -34.11
CA ASN A 72 32.00 26.00 -32.69
C ASN A 72 30.68 26.47 -32.06
N GLY A 73 30.08 27.57 -32.52
CA GLY A 73 28.78 28.05 -32.02
C GLY A 73 27.63 27.14 -32.39
N GLY A 74 27.60 26.65 -33.64
CA GLY A 74 26.53 25.78 -34.11
C GLY A 74 26.50 24.43 -33.45
N LEU A 75 27.65 23.87 -33.05
CA LEU A 75 27.71 22.60 -32.31
C LEU A 75 27.21 22.75 -30.88
N ARG A 76 27.56 23.86 -30.20
CA ARG A 76 27.09 24.18 -28.87
C ARG A 76 25.56 24.40 -28.84
N ASP A 77 25.02 25.13 -29.78
CA ASP A 77 23.59 25.36 -29.89
C ASP A 77 22.79 24.05 -30.10
N ARG A 78 23.30 23.14 -30.91
CA ARG A 78 22.69 21.80 -31.09
C ARG A 78 22.74 20.97 -29.81
N ALA A 79 23.85 20.97 -29.09
CA ALA A 79 24.01 20.26 -27.82
C ALA A 79 23.05 20.80 -26.76
N ILE A 80 22.91 22.12 -26.65
CA ILE A 80 21.97 22.78 -25.71
C ILE A 80 20.51 22.43 -26.06
N ARG A 81 20.14 22.44 -27.35
CA ARG A 81 18.79 22.03 -27.78
C ARG A 81 18.50 20.58 -27.45
N ARG A 82 19.47 19.65 -27.62
CA ARG A 82 19.35 18.24 -27.21
C ARG A 82 19.18 18.10 -25.69
N LEU A 83 19.97 18.82 -24.91
CA LEU A 83 19.84 18.86 -23.46
C LEU A 83 18.45 19.38 -23.03
N LEU A 84 17.96 20.44 -23.65
CA LEU A 84 16.63 20.98 -23.39
C LEU A 84 15.52 19.97 -23.76
N ALA A 85 15.65 19.29 -24.89
CA ALA A 85 14.72 18.23 -25.28
C ALA A 85 14.72 17.08 -24.28
N GLY A 86 15.91 16.64 -23.84
CA GLY A 86 16.05 15.61 -22.80
C GLY A 86 15.44 16.03 -21.46
N LEU A 87 15.67 17.28 -21.03
CA LEU A 87 15.06 17.81 -19.80
C LEU A 87 13.53 17.86 -19.88
N ARG A 88 12.98 18.21 -21.04
CA ARG A 88 11.53 18.17 -21.28
C ARG A 88 10.97 16.75 -21.25
N ALA A 89 11.71 15.78 -21.79
CA ALA A 89 11.33 14.38 -21.71
C ALA A 89 11.35 13.87 -20.25
N LEU A 90 12.37 14.21 -19.47
CA LEU A 90 12.40 13.94 -18.03
C LEU A 90 11.23 14.58 -17.28
N ASP A 91 10.92 15.83 -17.58
CA ASP A 91 9.77 16.55 -17.00
C ASP A 91 8.44 15.87 -17.33
N ALA A 92 8.34 15.31 -18.54
CA ALA A 92 7.19 14.51 -18.98
C ALA A 92 7.18 13.08 -18.40
N GLY A 93 8.19 12.68 -17.62
CA GLY A 93 8.28 11.34 -17.00
C GLY A 93 8.96 10.28 -17.87
N ASP A 94 9.55 10.64 -19.02
CA ASP A 94 10.36 9.73 -19.82
C ASP A 94 11.79 9.66 -19.28
N PHE A 95 12.03 8.69 -18.41
CA PHE A 95 13.35 8.45 -17.81
C PHE A 95 14.23 7.52 -18.68
N ALA A 96 13.73 7.03 -19.82
CA ALA A 96 14.52 6.25 -20.75
C ALA A 96 15.39 7.11 -21.67
N VAL A 97 15.08 8.40 -21.78
CA VAL A 97 15.84 9.33 -22.61
C VAL A 97 17.32 9.39 -22.21
N ARG A 98 18.20 9.42 -23.21
CA ARG A 98 19.66 9.56 -23.03
C ARG A 98 20.20 10.65 -23.93
N ILE A 99 21.22 11.32 -23.45
CA ILE A 99 21.93 12.37 -24.19
C ILE A 99 23.33 11.86 -24.48
N GLU A 100 23.71 11.92 -25.76
CA GLU A 100 25.06 11.57 -26.19
C GLU A 100 26.01 12.75 -26.01
N SER A 101 27.24 12.45 -25.63
CA SER A 101 28.31 13.44 -25.51
C SER A 101 28.71 13.95 -26.90
N ALA A 102 28.59 15.24 -27.15
CA ALA A 102 28.91 15.88 -28.43
C ALA A 102 30.24 16.64 -28.35
N GLY A 103 31.38 15.96 -28.38
CA GLY A 103 32.68 16.56 -28.72
C GLY A 103 33.25 17.70 -27.85
N ASP A 104 32.47 18.33 -27.02
CA ASP A 104 32.87 19.36 -26.06
C ASP A 104 32.93 18.74 -24.66
N PRO A 105 34.04 18.81 -23.92
CA PRO A 105 34.18 18.16 -22.61
C PRO A 105 33.09 18.58 -21.61
N LEU A 106 32.70 19.87 -21.60
CA LEU A 106 31.62 20.37 -20.70
C LEU A 106 30.26 19.79 -21.08
N MET A 107 29.96 19.68 -22.37
CA MET A 107 28.72 19.01 -22.82
C MET A 107 28.70 17.51 -22.50
N GLY A 108 29.90 16.89 -22.53
CA GLY A 108 30.08 15.51 -22.10
C GLY A 108 29.72 15.33 -20.62
N GLU A 109 30.28 16.16 -19.75
CA GLU A 109 29.99 16.13 -18.32
C GLU A 109 28.51 16.39 -18.01
N LEU A 110 27.88 17.36 -18.72
CA LEU A 110 26.44 17.61 -18.61
C LEU A 110 25.60 16.41 -19.05
N ALA A 111 25.97 15.74 -20.13
CA ALA A 111 25.28 14.52 -20.59
C ALA A 111 25.43 13.38 -19.57
N ASP A 112 26.60 13.20 -18.99
CA ASP A 112 26.85 12.17 -17.97
C ASP A 112 26.01 12.41 -16.70
N VAL A 113 25.98 13.66 -16.21
CA VAL A 113 25.15 14.04 -15.04
C VAL A 113 23.67 13.86 -15.36
N PHE A 114 23.21 14.31 -16.53
CA PHE A 114 21.82 14.13 -16.97
C PHE A 114 21.45 12.64 -17.01
N ASN A 115 22.26 11.82 -17.69
CA ASN A 115 22.03 10.39 -17.81
C ASN A 115 22.07 9.69 -16.44
N SER A 116 22.92 10.15 -15.52
CA SER A 116 22.97 9.65 -14.14
C SER A 116 21.68 9.91 -13.40
N VAL A 117 21.11 11.12 -13.49
CA VAL A 117 19.82 11.49 -12.90
C VAL A 117 18.69 10.67 -13.50
N ALA A 118 18.62 10.59 -14.83
CA ALA A 118 17.63 9.79 -15.54
C ALA A 118 17.66 8.32 -15.10
N ASN A 119 18.86 7.72 -15.00
CA ASN A 119 19.05 6.35 -14.55
C ASN A 119 18.56 6.14 -13.11
N LYS A 120 18.86 7.05 -12.18
CA LYS A 120 18.42 6.92 -10.79
C LYS A 120 16.90 6.99 -10.69
N GLN A 121 16.29 7.91 -11.46
CA GLN A 121 14.84 8.05 -11.48
C GLN A 121 14.14 6.83 -12.09
N SER A 122 14.66 6.28 -13.21
CA SER A 122 14.14 5.05 -13.82
C SER A 122 14.18 3.90 -12.82
N ARG A 123 15.35 3.67 -12.19
CA ARG A 123 15.52 2.59 -11.20
C ARG A 123 14.59 2.75 -10.00
N LEU A 124 14.43 3.97 -9.49
CA LEU A 124 13.49 4.21 -8.39
C LEU A 124 12.05 3.88 -8.80
N SER A 125 11.63 4.31 -9.98
CA SER A 125 10.29 4.01 -10.50
C SER A 125 10.07 2.50 -10.72
N GLU A 126 11.05 1.81 -11.29
CA GLU A 126 11.01 0.36 -11.51
C GLU A 126 10.92 -0.40 -10.18
N GLU A 127 11.73 -0.01 -9.18
CA GLU A 127 11.73 -0.62 -7.85
C GLU A 127 10.43 -0.38 -7.09
N LEU A 128 9.88 0.83 -7.17
CA LEU A 128 8.55 1.12 -6.60
C LEU A 128 7.47 0.20 -7.20
N HIS A 129 7.51 0.00 -8.52
CA HIS A 129 6.56 -0.87 -9.22
C HIS A 129 6.77 -2.34 -8.84
N ARG A 130 8.02 -2.79 -8.81
CA ARG A 130 8.38 -4.16 -8.42
C ARG A 130 7.90 -4.47 -7.00
N VAL A 131 8.21 -3.60 -6.05
CA VAL A 131 7.84 -3.80 -4.64
C VAL A 131 6.33 -3.70 -4.43
N ALA A 132 5.64 -2.79 -5.12
CA ALA A 132 4.19 -2.71 -5.08
C ALA A 132 3.51 -4.00 -5.56
N LEU A 133 4.09 -4.67 -6.55
CA LEU A 133 3.60 -5.97 -7.01
C LEU A 133 3.98 -7.10 -6.04
N SER A 134 5.27 -7.22 -5.69
CA SER A 134 5.76 -8.35 -4.89
C SER A 134 5.22 -8.32 -3.45
N VAL A 135 5.26 -7.19 -2.78
CA VAL A 135 4.76 -7.07 -1.40
C VAL A 135 3.24 -6.92 -1.38
N GLY A 136 2.70 -6.01 -2.22
CA GLY A 136 1.29 -5.63 -2.15
C GLY A 136 0.34 -6.66 -2.76
N ARG A 137 0.72 -7.36 -3.85
CA ARG A 137 -0.16 -8.32 -4.54
C ARG A 137 0.25 -9.77 -4.34
N GLU A 138 1.56 -10.05 -4.36
CA GLU A 138 2.06 -11.42 -4.23
C GLU A 138 2.29 -11.83 -2.77
N GLY A 139 2.20 -10.88 -1.83
CA GLY A 139 2.38 -11.15 -0.39
C GLY A 139 3.82 -11.50 0.00
N LYS A 140 4.82 -11.15 -0.81
CA LYS A 140 6.23 -11.39 -0.50
C LYS A 140 6.75 -10.37 0.51
N MET A 141 6.34 -10.53 1.75
CA MET A 141 6.53 -9.56 2.84
C MET A 141 8.00 -9.26 3.18
N ARG A 142 8.96 -10.06 2.68
CA ARG A 142 10.41 -9.88 2.92
C ARG A 142 11.11 -9.06 1.84
N ASP A 143 10.45 -8.81 0.72
CA ASP A 143 11.03 -8.02 -0.37
C ASP A 143 11.24 -6.58 0.08
N ARG A 144 12.37 -6.01 -0.38
CA ARG A 144 12.76 -4.63 -0.12
C ARG A 144 13.17 -3.96 -1.41
N ALA A 145 13.00 -2.65 -1.48
CA ALA A 145 13.47 -1.83 -2.59
C ALA A 145 14.98 -1.61 -2.52
N THR A 146 15.63 -1.58 -3.68
CA THR A 146 17.03 -1.21 -3.82
C THR A 146 17.29 -0.59 -5.19
N ILE A 147 17.98 0.53 -5.22
CA ILE A 147 18.35 1.21 -6.48
C ILE A 147 19.87 1.13 -6.76
N GLY A 148 20.57 0.30 -6.01
CA GLY A 148 22.03 0.21 -6.07
C GLY A 148 22.70 1.36 -5.30
N PRO A 149 23.95 1.70 -5.63
CA PRO A 149 24.66 2.78 -4.96
C PRO A 149 23.92 4.12 -5.10
N ALA A 150 23.44 4.66 -4.00
CA ALA A 150 22.72 5.93 -3.94
C ALA A 150 23.15 6.68 -2.68
N SER A 151 23.04 8.01 -2.72
CA SER A 151 23.36 8.92 -1.62
C SER A 151 22.33 10.02 -1.51
N GLY A 152 22.33 10.74 -0.38
CA GLY A 152 21.42 11.86 -0.14
C GLY A 152 19.95 11.42 -0.18
N LEU A 153 19.08 12.23 -0.76
CA LEU A 153 17.64 11.97 -0.80
C LEU A 153 17.24 10.73 -1.61
N TRP A 154 18.08 10.27 -2.54
CA TRP A 154 17.83 9.01 -3.26
C TRP A 154 17.86 7.80 -2.32
N ALA A 155 18.90 7.71 -1.49
CA ALA A 155 18.99 6.68 -0.45
C ALA A 155 17.85 6.84 0.56
N GLY A 156 17.62 8.08 1.05
CA GLY A 156 16.53 8.37 1.99
C GLY A 156 15.13 7.97 1.49
N SER A 157 14.87 8.10 0.19
CA SER A 157 13.58 7.66 -0.39
C SER A 157 13.41 6.15 -0.35
N VAL A 158 14.48 5.39 -0.64
CA VAL A 158 14.46 3.92 -0.55
C VAL A 158 14.33 3.47 0.90
N ASP A 159 15.05 4.11 1.82
CA ASP A 159 14.98 3.80 3.25
C ASP A 159 13.59 4.08 3.80
N ALA A 160 12.97 5.21 3.44
CA ALA A 160 11.61 5.53 3.83
C ALA A 160 10.58 4.52 3.30
N LEU A 161 10.72 4.07 2.04
CA LEU A 161 9.89 3.01 1.48
C LEU A 161 10.06 1.69 2.23
N ASN A 162 11.30 1.29 2.50
CA ASN A 162 11.59 0.05 3.23
C ASN A 162 11.10 0.10 4.68
N SER A 163 11.18 1.25 5.34
CA SER A 163 10.58 1.47 6.66
C SER A 163 9.06 1.32 6.60
N LEU A 164 8.39 1.96 5.63
CA LEU A 164 6.95 1.81 5.43
C LEU A 164 6.53 0.35 5.26
N ILE A 165 7.28 -0.42 4.46
CA ILE A 165 7.02 -1.85 4.28
C ILE A 165 7.14 -2.59 5.61
N THR A 166 8.17 -2.30 6.41
CA THR A 166 8.38 -2.93 7.72
C THR A 166 7.25 -2.60 8.67
N ASP A 167 6.85 -1.32 8.76
CA ASP A 167 5.79 -0.84 9.64
C ASP A 167 4.41 -1.43 9.31
N LEU A 168 4.18 -1.83 8.05
CA LEU A 168 2.96 -2.51 7.62
C LEU A 168 3.03 -4.03 7.82
N VAL A 169 4.18 -4.63 7.54
CA VAL A 169 4.36 -6.10 7.55
C VAL A 169 4.43 -6.64 8.98
N GLN A 170 5.12 -5.95 9.87
CA GLN A 170 5.37 -6.46 11.21
C GLN A 170 4.08 -6.66 12.03
N PRO A 171 3.15 -5.68 12.14
CA PRO A 171 1.89 -5.88 12.86
C PRO A 171 0.99 -6.93 12.21
N THR A 172 0.96 -7.00 10.89
CA THR A 172 0.14 -7.99 10.18
C THR A 172 0.65 -9.41 10.38
N SER A 173 1.97 -9.60 10.43
CA SER A 173 2.60 -10.89 10.71
C SER A 173 2.32 -11.34 12.14
N GLU A 174 2.34 -10.43 13.13
CA GLU A 174 1.99 -10.73 14.51
C GLU A 174 0.54 -11.17 14.67
N VAL A 175 -0.39 -10.46 14.02
CA VAL A 175 -1.80 -10.87 14.00
C VAL A 175 -1.96 -12.26 13.37
N ALA A 176 -1.31 -12.52 12.24
CA ALA A 176 -1.36 -13.83 11.58
C ALA A 176 -0.77 -14.95 12.47
N ARG A 177 0.31 -14.68 13.20
CA ARG A 177 0.93 -15.61 14.16
C ARG A 177 -0.06 -16.00 15.26
N VAL A 178 -0.74 -15.03 15.86
CA VAL A 178 -1.71 -15.29 16.93
C VAL A 178 -2.94 -16.03 16.40
N ILE A 179 -3.48 -15.65 15.24
CA ILE A 179 -4.61 -16.37 14.63
C ILE A 179 -4.24 -17.83 14.35
N LYS A 180 -3.02 -18.09 13.87
CA LYS A 180 -2.53 -19.44 13.67
C LYS A 180 -2.46 -20.22 15.00
N ALA A 181 -1.92 -19.65 16.06
CA ALA A 181 -1.86 -20.25 17.37
C ALA A 181 -3.27 -20.62 17.89
N VAL A 182 -4.23 -19.71 17.76
CA VAL A 182 -5.65 -19.96 18.10
C VAL A 182 -6.22 -21.13 17.30
N ALA A 183 -5.94 -21.20 16.00
CA ALA A 183 -6.39 -22.32 15.14
C ALA A 183 -5.77 -23.65 15.54
N GLU A 184 -4.58 -23.67 16.14
CA GLU A 184 -3.90 -24.84 16.69
C GLU A 184 -4.33 -25.15 18.15
N GLY A 185 -5.22 -24.32 18.73
CA GLY A 185 -5.73 -24.49 20.10
C GLY A 185 -4.86 -23.83 21.17
N ASP A 186 -3.79 -23.12 20.81
CA ASP A 186 -2.97 -22.35 21.75
C ASP A 186 -3.60 -20.96 21.97
N LEU A 187 -4.32 -20.84 23.08
CA LEU A 187 -4.98 -19.60 23.51
C LEU A 187 -4.11 -18.77 24.47
N SER A 188 -2.83 -19.10 24.62
CA SER A 188 -1.90 -18.37 25.46
C SER A 188 -1.25 -17.19 24.75
N GLN A 189 -1.27 -17.20 23.42
CA GLN A 189 -0.59 -16.23 22.58
C GLN A 189 -1.41 -14.94 22.43
N LYS A 190 -0.71 -13.81 22.46
CA LYS A 190 -1.29 -12.49 22.22
C LYS A 190 -0.49 -11.73 21.18
N VAL A 191 -1.16 -10.79 20.51
CA VAL A 191 -0.52 -9.82 19.63
C VAL A 191 0.26 -8.83 20.49
N GLU A 192 1.53 -8.66 20.19
CA GLU A 192 2.36 -7.64 20.81
C GLU A 192 1.94 -6.26 20.30
N LEU A 193 1.52 -5.39 21.22
CA LEU A 193 1.09 -4.01 20.93
C LEU A 193 2.23 -3.01 21.14
N GLU A 194 3.41 -3.49 21.48
CA GLU A 194 4.63 -2.72 21.58
C GLU A 194 5.72 -3.41 20.75
N ILE A 195 6.25 -2.70 19.75
CA ILE A 195 7.25 -3.20 18.82
C ILE A 195 8.47 -2.29 18.92
N GLU A 196 9.65 -2.86 19.24
CA GLU A 196 10.91 -2.13 19.40
C GLU A 196 10.81 -0.92 20.38
N GLY A 197 10.04 -1.07 21.46
CA GLY A 197 9.83 -0.02 22.46
C GLY A 197 8.87 1.09 22.02
N LYS A 198 8.15 0.91 20.90
CA LYS A 198 7.12 1.83 20.41
C LYS A 198 5.76 1.15 20.44
N THR A 199 4.79 1.81 21.08
CA THR A 199 3.40 1.33 21.04
C THR A 199 2.84 1.42 19.62
N VAL A 200 2.30 0.32 19.13
CA VAL A 200 1.56 0.28 17.87
C VAL A 200 0.37 1.25 17.95
N GLN A 201 0.10 2.00 16.88
CA GLN A 201 -0.93 3.05 16.89
C GLN A 201 -2.00 2.82 15.81
N GLY A 202 -3.08 3.58 15.89
CA GLY A 202 -4.13 3.62 14.88
C GLY A 202 -4.84 2.27 14.68
N GLU A 203 -5.08 1.92 13.43
CA GLU A 203 -5.80 0.70 13.07
C GLU A 203 -5.11 -0.60 13.50
N PHE A 204 -3.79 -0.63 13.49
CA PHE A 204 -3.04 -1.81 13.94
C PHE A 204 -3.21 -2.07 15.43
N PHE A 205 -3.22 -1.01 16.25
CA PHE A 205 -3.54 -1.13 17.67
C PHE A 205 -4.96 -1.64 17.88
N ARG A 206 -5.94 -1.10 17.12
CA ARG A 206 -7.34 -1.53 17.21
C ARG A 206 -7.51 -3.00 16.83
N ILE A 207 -6.87 -3.44 15.74
CA ILE A 207 -6.91 -4.84 15.29
C ILE A 207 -6.26 -5.74 16.34
N GLY A 208 -5.04 -5.45 16.78
CA GLY A 208 -4.33 -6.26 17.76
C GLY A 208 -5.06 -6.35 19.10
N SER A 209 -5.60 -5.24 19.60
CA SER A 209 -6.42 -5.22 20.83
C SER A 209 -7.71 -6.03 20.69
N THR A 210 -8.33 -6.00 19.49
CA THR A 210 -9.54 -6.80 19.22
C THR A 210 -9.21 -8.29 19.19
N VAL A 211 -8.11 -8.68 18.55
CA VAL A 211 -7.63 -10.07 18.53
C VAL A 211 -7.28 -10.54 19.94
N ASN A 212 -6.58 -9.74 20.73
CA ASN A 212 -6.24 -10.08 22.11
C ASN A 212 -7.49 -10.32 22.97
N ARG A 213 -8.49 -9.44 22.84
CA ARG A 213 -9.77 -9.62 23.54
C ARG A 213 -10.51 -10.90 23.09
N MET A 214 -10.48 -11.23 21.79
CA MET A 214 -11.05 -12.48 21.27
C MET A 214 -10.35 -13.69 21.89
N VAL A 215 -9.03 -13.69 21.96
CA VAL A 215 -8.24 -14.76 22.58
C VAL A 215 -8.58 -14.92 24.06
N ASP A 216 -8.70 -13.80 24.79
CA ASP A 216 -9.08 -13.81 26.20
C ASP A 216 -10.47 -14.43 26.41
N GLN A 217 -11.45 -14.08 25.57
CA GLN A 217 -12.80 -14.64 25.64
C GLN A 217 -12.82 -16.14 25.32
N LEU A 218 -12.07 -16.58 24.30
CA LEU A 218 -11.93 -18.00 23.95
C LEU A 218 -11.28 -18.79 25.09
N ASN A 219 -10.23 -18.26 25.68
CA ASN A 219 -9.53 -18.91 26.79
C ASN A 219 -10.42 -19.03 28.04
N ALA A 220 -11.14 -17.96 28.40
CA ALA A 220 -12.08 -17.98 29.52
C ALA A 220 -13.20 -19.00 29.26
N PHE A 221 -13.78 -19.02 28.08
CA PHE A 221 -14.82 -20.01 27.70
C PHE A 221 -14.30 -21.43 27.78
N ALA A 222 -13.15 -21.75 27.15
CA ALA A 222 -12.56 -23.07 27.17
C ALA A 222 -12.25 -23.55 28.60
N SER A 223 -11.73 -22.66 29.44
CA SER A 223 -11.44 -22.95 30.85
C SER A 223 -12.70 -23.26 31.64
N GLU A 224 -13.75 -22.46 31.49
CA GLU A 224 -15.03 -22.67 32.20
C GLU A 224 -15.77 -23.94 31.74
N VAL A 225 -15.82 -24.19 30.45
CA VAL A 225 -16.42 -25.44 29.90
C VAL A 225 -15.65 -26.66 30.39
N THR A 226 -14.31 -26.61 30.41
CA THR A 226 -13.47 -27.70 30.91
C THR A 226 -13.71 -27.95 32.41
N ARG A 227 -13.84 -26.87 33.20
CA ARG A 227 -14.14 -26.94 34.63
C ARG A 227 -15.51 -27.61 34.87
N VAL A 228 -16.57 -27.11 34.22
CA VAL A 228 -17.93 -27.66 34.36
C VAL A 228 -17.98 -29.12 33.92
N ALA A 229 -17.35 -29.44 32.77
CA ALA A 229 -17.31 -30.82 32.27
C ALA A 229 -16.59 -31.77 33.26
N ARG A 230 -15.55 -31.33 33.96
CA ARG A 230 -14.87 -32.12 34.99
C ARG A 230 -15.73 -32.27 36.25
N GLU A 231 -16.35 -31.21 36.73
CA GLU A 231 -17.22 -31.23 37.92
C GLU A 231 -18.39 -32.20 37.72
N VAL A 232 -19.08 -32.09 36.57
CA VAL A 232 -20.21 -32.97 36.26
C VAL A 232 -19.79 -34.38 35.89
N GLY A 233 -18.81 -34.53 34.94
CA GLY A 233 -18.48 -35.83 34.38
C GLY A 233 -17.55 -36.69 35.23
N THR A 234 -16.67 -36.09 36.05
CA THR A 234 -15.69 -36.81 36.84
C THR A 234 -16.02 -36.81 38.34
N GLU A 235 -16.51 -35.68 38.85
CA GLU A 235 -16.78 -35.53 40.28
C GLU A 235 -18.25 -35.76 40.66
N GLY A 236 -19.13 -35.93 39.68
CA GLY A 236 -20.56 -36.15 39.89
C GLY A 236 -21.27 -34.97 40.56
N ARG A 237 -20.69 -33.79 40.51
CA ARG A 237 -21.27 -32.57 41.11
C ARG A 237 -22.16 -31.86 40.09
N LEU A 238 -23.47 -31.98 40.28
CA LEU A 238 -24.45 -31.25 39.49
C LEU A 238 -24.61 -29.82 40.04
N GLY A 239 -24.97 -28.86 39.17
CA GLY A 239 -25.23 -27.46 39.51
C GLY A 239 -24.07 -26.49 39.37
N GLY A 240 -22.89 -26.96 38.89
CA GLY A 240 -21.80 -26.07 38.49
C GLY A 240 -22.17 -25.24 37.26
N GLN A 241 -22.00 -23.92 37.31
CA GLN A 241 -22.32 -23.02 36.18
C GLN A 241 -21.04 -22.38 35.62
N ALA A 242 -20.88 -22.40 34.29
CA ALA A 242 -19.88 -21.63 33.58
C ALA A 242 -20.20 -20.14 33.67
N ASN A 243 -19.21 -19.34 34.06
CA ASN A 243 -19.37 -17.90 34.15
C ASN A 243 -18.28 -17.21 33.31
N VAL A 244 -18.63 -16.85 32.06
CA VAL A 244 -17.73 -16.15 31.15
C VAL A 244 -18.16 -14.70 31.06
N GLN A 245 -17.31 -13.80 31.55
CA GLN A 245 -17.62 -12.37 31.53
C GLN A 245 -17.45 -11.76 30.13
N GLY A 246 -18.31 -10.78 29.80
CA GLY A 246 -18.18 -10.00 28.56
C GLY A 246 -18.59 -10.73 27.29
N VAL A 247 -19.23 -11.91 27.37
CA VAL A 247 -19.75 -12.63 26.22
C VAL A 247 -21.13 -12.15 25.80
N SER A 248 -21.39 -12.15 24.50
CA SER A 248 -22.66 -11.76 23.88
C SER A 248 -22.95 -12.64 22.65
N GLY A 249 -24.19 -12.59 22.15
CA GLY A 249 -24.59 -13.37 20.98
C GLY A 249 -24.32 -14.88 21.18
N THR A 250 -23.85 -15.54 20.16
CA THR A 250 -23.61 -16.99 20.14
C THR A 250 -22.73 -17.51 21.30
N TRP A 251 -21.78 -16.73 21.79
CA TRP A 251 -20.95 -17.10 22.94
C TRP A 251 -21.77 -17.20 24.24
N ARG A 252 -22.75 -16.30 24.41
CA ARG A 252 -23.68 -16.37 25.53
C ARG A 252 -24.57 -17.61 25.40
N ASP A 253 -25.13 -17.86 24.20
CA ASP A 253 -26.00 -19.01 23.95
C ASP A 253 -25.28 -20.33 24.22
N LEU A 254 -23.99 -20.44 23.87
CA LEU A 254 -23.15 -21.59 24.18
C LEU A 254 -22.92 -21.76 25.69
N THR A 255 -22.64 -20.66 26.39
CA THR A 255 -22.48 -20.68 27.86
C THR A 255 -23.78 -21.10 28.55
N ASP A 256 -24.92 -20.59 28.11
CA ASP A 256 -26.25 -20.98 28.64
C ASP A 256 -26.57 -22.43 28.34
N SER A 257 -26.17 -22.95 27.16
CA SER A 257 -26.33 -24.37 26.82
C SER A 257 -25.47 -25.27 27.69
N VAL A 258 -24.22 -24.90 27.98
CA VAL A 258 -23.34 -25.62 28.92
C VAL A 258 -23.96 -25.63 30.33
N ASN A 259 -24.49 -24.51 30.78
CA ASN A 259 -25.14 -24.38 32.07
C ASN A 259 -26.43 -25.25 32.17
N GLY A 260 -27.19 -25.32 31.06
CA GLY A 260 -28.36 -26.22 30.98
C GLY A 260 -28.03 -27.72 31.02
N MET A 261 -26.84 -28.14 30.60
CA MET A 261 -26.38 -29.52 30.72
C MET A 261 -25.93 -29.87 32.15
N ALA A 262 -25.52 -28.90 32.93
CA ALA A 262 -24.97 -29.09 34.28
C ALA A 262 -26.06 -29.06 35.39
N THR A 263 -27.31 -28.76 35.04
CA THR A 263 -28.43 -28.67 35.95
C THR A 263 -29.20 -30.00 35.99
#